data_1205b44103cf689193e9e804498797c7
#
_entry.id   1205b44103cf689193e9e804498797c7
#
_cell.length_a   1.000
_cell.length_b   1.000
_cell.length_c   1.000
_cell.angle_alpha   90.00
_cell.angle_beta   90.00
_cell.angle_gamma   90.00
#
_symmetry.space_group_name_H-M   'P 1'
#
loop_
_entity.id
_entity.type
_entity.pdbx_description
1 polymer ?
#
loop_
_entity_poly.entity_id
_entity_poly.type
_entity_poly.pdbx_seq_one_letter_code
_entity_poly.pdbx_strand_id
1 'polypeptide(L)'
;MGSFAKPFNRVFFLLCVLITGSLAGAFVWLFFFLMDVGISFLWQTLPGWIGSVTAELLPVLSQGPFGFVPFPLIVCVLGGLVIGLYAKHTGVEPEDLNSVMAKVKQDGRYDYSHIGKLSLAALLPLLFGGSIGPEAGLTGVIAGLCTWVGDRMRRFGADFRALTVAGTQAALAALFTAPLYGFVAPLSGTADGARGEEDIALPKAQKAVVYLCAIAGALSAFLILGQLFGENSGLPRFDAVEVGSYELMLLLPLALAGMICGWVFHAANKGTMCLSHAMGNRPVAKAVLAGVVLAICGMALPYTMFAGESQAHRLMEGYSALPAAVLITTGFVKCALTPTCLNLGWRGGHFFPVIFSGVSLGYGFALLTGAAPAFCVAACTSALMGAVMRQPIMAALLLMLCFPLKGVVVMLVAAVIGAAIPLPRVFRPNTQTDRA
;
A
#
# COMPACT_ATOMS: atom_id res chain seq x y z
N MET A 1 -15.28 24.03 24.89
CA MET A 1 -14.04 24.84 25.03
C MET A 1 -13.40 24.89 26.43
N GLY A 2 -13.96 24.26 27.46
CA GLY A 2 -13.51 24.41 28.86
C GLY A 2 -12.52 23.36 29.41
N SER A 3 -12.23 22.29 28.67
CA SER A 3 -11.48 21.14 29.26
C SER A 3 -9.95 21.20 29.16
N PHE A 4 -9.38 22.02 28.28
CA PHE A 4 -7.92 22.13 28.08
C PHE A 4 -7.21 23.12 29.02
N ALA A 5 -7.94 23.81 29.90
CA ALA A 5 -7.38 24.89 30.72
C ALA A 5 -6.52 24.39 31.92
N LYS A 6 -6.67 23.15 32.38
CA LYS A 6 -5.91 22.60 33.50
C LYS A 6 -4.74 21.73 33.01
N PRO A 7 -3.50 21.90 33.53
CA PRO A 7 -2.32 21.16 33.08
C PRO A 7 -2.48 19.62 33.24
N PHE A 8 -3.17 19.16 34.25
CA PHE A 8 -3.48 17.75 34.48
C PHE A 8 -4.29 17.13 33.34
N ASN A 9 -5.27 17.84 32.79
CA ASN A 9 -6.07 17.37 31.67
C ASN A 9 -5.27 17.24 30.37
N ARG A 10 -4.24 18.08 30.17
CA ARG A 10 -3.36 18.01 28.99
C ARG A 10 -2.46 16.79 29.03
N VAL A 11 -1.83 16.51 30.16
CA VAL A 11 -0.97 15.32 30.31
C VAL A 11 -1.78 14.03 30.12
N PHE A 12 -2.95 13.97 30.75
CA PHE A 12 -3.85 12.83 30.61
C PHE A 12 -4.31 12.63 29.14
N PHE A 13 -4.67 13.71 28.44
CA PHE A 13 -5.05 13.65 27.04
C PHE A 13 -3.89 13.15 26.14
N LEU A 14 -2.67 13.64 26.35
CA LEU A 14 -1.49 13.17 25.60
C LEU A 14 -1.17 11.70 25.89
N LEU A 15 -1.38 11.22 27.12
CA LEU A 15 -1.28 9.79 27.45
C LEU A 15 -2.33 8.97 26.68
N CYS A 16 -3.58 9.45 26.60
CA CYS A 16 -4.61 8.80 25.78
C CYS A 16 -4.22 8.74 24.30
N VAL A 17 -3.66 9.82 23.76
CA VAL A 17 -3.17 9.90 22.40
C VAL A 17 -2.04 8.89 22.17
N LEU A 18 -1.07 8.83 23.07
CA LEU A 18 0.06 7.90 23.02
C LEU A 18 -0.42 6.45 23.02
N ILE A 19 -1.33 6.09 23.94
CA ILE A 19 -1.92 4.76 24.02
C ILE A 19 -2.67 4.40 22.75
N THR A 20 -3.49 5.32 22.23
CA THR A 20 -4.23 5.10 20.98
C THR A 20 -3.28 4.87 19.81
N GLY A 21 -2.22 5.67 19.71
CA GLY A 21 -1.16 5.48 18.72
C GLY A 21 -0.47 4.12 18.88
N SER A 22 -0.08 3.76 20.11
CA SER A 22 0.57 2.46 20.38
C SER A 22 -0.32 1.27 20.01
N LEU A 23 -1.61 1.33 20.33
CA LEU A 23 -2.56 0.28 19.93
C LEU A 23 -2.72 0.19 18.41
N ALA A 24 -2.75 1.34 17.73
CA ALA A 24 -2.80 1.38 16.27
C ALA A 24 -1.53 0.76 15.65
N GLY A 25 -0.35 1.12 16.14
CA GLY A 25 0.92 0.55 15.68
C GLY A 25 1.07 -0.95 15.97
N ALA A 26 0.62 -1.39 17.14
CA ALA A 26 0.58 -2.81 17.49
C ALA A 26 -0.36 -3.61 16.57
N PHE A 27 -1.50 -3.02 16.20
CA PHE A 27 -2.42 -3.65 15.27
C PHE A 27 -1.84 -3.72 13.84
N VAL A 28 -1.15 -2.68 13.39
CA VAL A 28 -0.43 -2.71 12.10
C VAL A 28 0.57 -3.86 12.09
N TRP A 29 1.36 -3.99 13.15
CA TRP A 29 2.32 -5.08 13.28
C TRP A 29 1.64 -6.45 13.27
N LEU A 30 0.56 -6.63 14.04
CA LEU A 30 -0.20 -7.88 14.09
C LEU A 30 -0.76 -8.26 12.72
N PHE A 31 -1.26 -7.28 11.97
CA PHE A 31 -1.79 -7.52 10.63
C PHE A 31 -0.70 -8.02 9.68
N PHE A 32 0.47 -7.39 9.67
CA PHE A 32 1.61 -7.84 8.87
C PHE A 32 2.08 -9.23 9.30
N PHE A 33 2.17 -9.47 10.59
CA PHE A 33 2.52 -10.80 11.12
C PHE A 33 1.56 -11.88 10.64
N LEU A 34 0.25 -11.65 10.72
CA LEU A 34 -0.76 -12.60 10.23
C LEU A 34 -0.70 -12.77 8.71
N MET A 35 -0.42 -11.70 7.98
CA MET A 35 -0.22 -11.73 6.53
C MET A 35 0.99 -12.61 6.17
N ASP A 36 2.14 -12.40 6.81
CA ASP A 36 3.37 -13.14 6.52
C ASP A 36 3.26 -14.62 6.88
N VAL A 37 2.67 -14.94 8.05
CA VAL A 37 2.37 -16.31 8.45
C VAL A 37 1.43 -16.99 7.45
N GLY A 38 0.38 -16.30 7.04
CA GLY A 38 -0.59 -16.83 6.08
C GLY A 38 0.00 -17.03 4.67
N ILE A 39 0.80 -16.08 4.18
CA ILE A 39 1.52 -16.20 2.90
C ILE A 39 2.51 -17.36 2.97
N SER A 40 3.31 -17.46 4.03
CA SER A 40 4.26 -18.55 4.22
C SER A 40 3.58 -19.93 4.27
N PHE A 41 2.45 -20.01 4.96
CA PHE A 41 1.64 -21.22 4.98
C PHE A 41 1.13 -21.60 3.59
N LEU A 42 0.47 -20.67 2.88
CA LEU A 42 -0.15 -20.95 1.58
C LEU A 42 0.87 -21.19 0.46
N TRP A 43 2.01 -20.48 0.46
CA TRP A 43 2.93 -20.45 -0.67
C TRP A 43 4.23 -21.24 -0.45
N GLN A 44 4.53 -21.63 0.78
CA GLN A 44 5.74 -22.42 1.11
C GLN A 44 5.37 -23.77 1.72
N THR A 45 4.56 -23.79 2.79
CA THR A 45 4.25 -25.02 3.52
C THR A 45 3.30 -25.92 2.76
N LEU A 46 2.21 -25.38 2.24
CA LEU A 46 1.16 -26.13 1.54
C LEU A 46 1.68 -26.80 0.24
N PRO A 47 2.48 -26.15 -0.61
CA PRO A 47 3.08 -26.83 -1.77
C PRO A 47 3.99 -27.98 -1.40
N GLY A 48 4.76 -27.86 -0.31
CA GLY A 48 5.61 -28.92 0.19
C GLY A 48 4.81 -30.17 0.58
N TRP A 49 3.67 -29.98 1.26
CA TRP A 49 2.79 -31.10 1.62
C TRP A 49 2.10 -31.72 0.40
N ILE A 50 1.58 -30.89 -0.52
CA ILE A 50 0.96 -31.41 -1.75
C ILE A 50 2.00 -32.16 -2.58
N GLY A 51 3.22 -31.64 -2.72
CA GLY A 51 4.31 -32.27 -3.43
C GLY A 51 4.70 -33.64 -2.86
N SER A 52 4.78 -33.77 -1.53
CA SER A 52 5.04 -35.05 -0.88
C SER A 52 3.92 -36.07 -1.09
N VAL A 53 2.68 -35.65 -0.92
CA VAL A 53 1.48 -36.52 -1.11
C VAL A 53 1.32 -36.93 -2.58
N THR A 54 1.54 -36.02 -3.53
CA THR A 54 1.43 -36.35 -4.97
C THR A 54 2.56 -37.23 -5.45
N ALA A 55 3.77 -37.09 -4.91
CA ALA A 55 4.91 -37.96 -5.22
C ALA A 55 4.66 -39.39 -4.74
N GLU A 56 3.96 -39.57 -3.60
CA GLU A 56 3.63 -40.90 -3.08
C GLU A 56 2.43 -41.56 -3.80
N LEU A 57 1.36 -40.75 -4.11
CA LEU A 57 0.13 -41.27 -4.66
C LEU A 57 0.10 -41.35 -6.20
N LEU A 58 0.81 -40.49 -6.92
CA LEU A 58 0.76 -40.37 -8.38
C LEU A 58 2.12 -40.09 -9.01
N PRO A 59 3.08 -41.06 -8.94
CA PRO A 59 4.42 -40.89 -9.51
C PRO A 59 4.42 -40.59 -11.02
N VAL A 60 3.36 -40.93 -11.74
CA VAL A 60 3.19 -40.67 -13.19
C VAL A 60 2.93 -39.19 -13.49
N LEU A 61 2.28 -38.46 -12.59
CA LEU A 61 2.00 -37.02 -12.78
C LEU A 61 3.22 -36.14 -12.51
N SER A 62 4.20 -36.64 -11.75
CA SER A 62 5.44 -35.91 -11.47
C SER A 62 6.47 -35.97 -12.61
N GLN A 63 6.30 -36.85 -13.61
CA GLN A 63 7.22 -37.09 -14.71
C GLN A 63 6.75 -36.56 -16.09
N GLY A 64 5.59 -35.92 -16.16
CA GLY A 64 5.09 -35.34 -17.42
C GLY A 64 5.80 -34.06 -17.84
N PRO A 65 5.79 -33.70 -19.17
CA PRO A 65 6.39 -32.47 -19.68
C PRO A 65 5.76 -31.18 -19.07
N PHE A 66 4.63 -31.29 -18.38
CA PHE A 66 4.00 -30.28 -17.57
C PHE A 66 4.07 -30.64 -16.07
N GLY A 67 5.13 -31.25 -15.64
CA GLY A 67 5.41 -31.85 -14.34
C GLY A 67 5.04 -31.04 -13.07
N PHE A 68 4.08 -30.16 -13.17
CA PHE A 68 3.47 -29.46 -12.06
C PHE A 68 2.12 -28.90 -12.51
N VAL A 69 1.04 -29.31 -11.84
CA VAL A 69 -0.17 -28.49 -11.87
C VAL A 69 0.25 -27.09 -11.45
N PRO A 70 -0.01 -26.02 -12.23
CA PRO A 70 0.52 -24.70 -11.94
C PRO A 70 -0.06 -24.21 -10.62
N PHE A 71 0.63 -24.50 -9.53
CA PHE A 71 0.20 -24.18 -8.16
C PHE A 71 -0.27 -22.73 -8.02
N PRO A 72 0.43 -21.71 -8.60
CA PRO A 72 -0.05 -20.34 -8.58
C PRO A 72 -1.44 -20.18 -9.22
N LEU A 73 -1.75 -20.92 -10.29
CA LEU A 73 -3.05 -20.84 -10.93
C LEU A 73 -4.17 -21.35 -10.01
N ILE A 74 -3.94 -22.48 -9.35
CA ILE A 74 -4.90 -23.05 -8.40
C ILE A 74 -5.14 -22.07 -7.25
N VAL A 75 -4.07 -21.59 -6.61
CA VAL A 75 -4.18 -20.71 -5.44
C VAL A 75 -4.87 -19.40 -5.79
N CYS A 76 -4.51 -18.75 -6.90
CA CYS A 76 -5.12 -17.49 -7.29
C CYS A 76 -6.58 -17.65 -7.73
N VAL A 77 -6.94 -18.75 -8.43
CA VAL A 77 -8.32 -19.00 -8.84
C VAL A 77 -9.20 -19.33 -7.63
N LEU A 78 -8.71 -20.17 -6.72
CA LEU A 78 -9.40 -20.46 -5.45
C LEU A 78 -9.50 -19.19 -4.60
N GLY A 79 -8.44 -18.38 -4.55
CA GLY A 79 -8.44 -17.08 -3.90
C GLY A 79 -9.52 -16.16 -4.45
N GLY A 80 -9.60 -16.04 -5.78
CA GLY A 80 -10.67 -15.28 -6.44
C GLY A 80 -12.08 -15.79 -6.10
N LEU A 81 -12.25 -17.12 -6.04
CA LEU A 81 -13.52 -17.73 -5.64
C LEU A 81 -13.87 -17.37 -4.18
N VAL A 82 -12.91 -17.54 -3.25
CA VAL A 82 -13.11 -17.24 -1.82
C VAL A 82 -13.41 -15.76 -1.61
N ILE A 83 -12.62 -14.86 -2.22
CA ILE A 83 -12.80 -13.42 -2.14
C ILE A 83 -14.16 -13.00 -2.69
N GLY A 84 -14.52 -13.49 -3.87
CA GLY A 84 -15.80 -13.16 -4.51
C GLY A 84 -17.01 -13.68 -3.74
N LEU A 85 -16.94 -14.90 -3.18
CA LEU A 85 -17.98 -15.45 -2.32
C LEU A 85 -18.08 -14.66 -1.01
N TYR A 86 -16.94 -14.32 -0.40
CA TYR A 86 -16.91 -13.53 0.82
C TYR A 86 -17.57 -12.16 0.63
N ALA A 87 -17.18 -11.42 -0.42
CA ALA A 87 -17.80 -10.14 -0.77
C ALA A 87 -19.32 -10.27 -1.02
N LYS A 88 -19.73 -11.32 -1.75
CA LYS A 88 -21.15 -11.60 -2.03
C LYS A 88 -21.98 -11.85 -0.76
N HIS A 89 -21.42 -12.61 0.20
CA HIS A 89 -22.16 -13.00 1.41
C HIS A 89 -22.13 -11.95 2.52
N THR A 90 -21.03 -11.22 2.66
CA THR A 90 -20.87 -10.24 3.75
C THR A 90 -21.33 -8.84 3.37
N GLY A 91 -21.26 -8.49 2.08
CA GLY A 91 -21.46 -7.12 1.60
C GLY A 91 -20.42 -6.14 2.12
N VAL A 92 -19.35 -6.61 2.79
CA VAL A 92 -18.27 -5.76 3.37
C VAL A 92 -17.08 -5.78 2.43
N GLU A 93 -16.73 -4.61 1.92
CA GLU A 93 -15.56 -4.40 1.09
C GLU A 93 -14.68 -3.30 1.72
N PRO A 94 -13.34 -3.47 1.74
CA PRO A 94 -12.43 -2.40 2.12
C PRO A 94 -12.58 -1.19 1.20
N GLU A 95 -12.67 -0.02 1.81
CA GLU A 95 -12.68 1.26 1.09
C GLU A 95 -11.24 1.68 0.78
N ASP A 96 -11.07 2.54 -0.22
CA ASP A 96 -9.77 3.12 -0.52
C ASP A 96 -9.32 4.09 0.59
N LEU A 97 -8.00 4.28 0.70
CA LEU A 97 -7.37 5.12 1.71
C LEU A 97 -7.98 6.53 1.78
N ASN A 98 -8.19 7.16 0.62
CA ASN A 98 -8.67 8.54 0.54
C ASN A 98 -10.12 8.65 1.05
N SER A 99 -10.98 7.69 0.71
CA SER A 99 -12.37 7.64 1.17
C SER A 99 -12.46 7.47 2.68
N VAL A 100 -11.67 6.56 3.26
CA VAL A 100 -11.60 6.37 4.72
C VAL A 100 -11.13 7.65 5.40
N MET A 101 -10.05 8.27 4.87
CA MET A 101 -9.50 9.49 5.46
C MET A 101 -10.46 10.68 5.34
N ALA A 102 -11.20 10.78 4.24
CA ALA A 102 -12.23 11.81 4.07
C ALA A 102 -13.35 11.65 5.12
N LYS A 103 -13.87 10.44 5.32
CA LYS A 103 -14.88 10.13 6.35
C LYS A 103 -14.38 10.45 7.76
N VAL A 104 -13.15 10.01 8.09
CA VAL A 104 -12.55 10.28 9.41
C VAL A 104 -12.36 11.78 9.64
N LYS A 105 -11.97 12.54 8.62
CA LYS A 105 -11.85 14.02 8.73
C LYS A 105 -13.21 14.69 8.87
N GLN A 106 -14.19 14.28 8.09
CA GLN A 106 -15.53 14.89 8.08
C GLN A 106 -16.31 14.56 9.36
N ASP A 107 -16.39 13.29 9.73
CA ASP A 107 -17.26 12.83 10.80
C ASP A 107 -16.51 12.70 12.14
N GLY A 108 -15.17 12.68 12.12
CA GLY A 108 -14.32 12.35 13.27
C GLY A 108 -14.51 10.92 13.75
N ARG A 109 -15.15 10.08 12.95
CA ARG A 109 -15.52 8.69 13.28
C ARG A 109 -15.47 7.80 12.05
N TYR A 110 -15.27 6.50 12.31
CA TYR A 110 -15.43 5.45 11.31
C TYR A 110 -16.22 4.29 11.91
N ASP A 111 -17.07 3.63 11.14
CA ASP A 111 -17.89 2.53 11.63
C ASP A 111 -17.01 1.32 12.00
N TYR A 112 -17.16 0.84 13.22
CA TYR A 112 -16.43 -0.32 13.74
C TYR A 112 -17.31 -1.55 13.99
N SER A 113 -18.57 -1.52 13.58
CA SER A 113 -19.51 -2.64 13.81
C SER A 113 -19.06 -3.94 13.14
N HIS A 114 -18.31 -3.84 12.03
CA HIS A 114 -17.90 -4.96 11.20
C HIS A 114 -16.37 -5.11 11.07
N ILE A 115 -15.57 -4.63 12.05
CA ILE A 115 -14.10 -4.65 11.99
C ILE A 115 -13.54 -6.03 11.67
N GLY A 116 -14.04 -7.10 12.30
CA GLY A 116 -13.55 -8.46 12.05
C GLY A 116 -13.79 -8.90 10.60
N LYS A 117 -14.96 -8.59 10.04
CA LYS A 117 -15.26 -8.89 8.64
C LYS A 117 -14.40 -8.04 7.70
N LEU A 118 -14.20 -6.77 8.03
CA LEU A 118 -13.36 -5.87 7.25
C LEU A 118 -11.88 -6.30 7.28
N SER A 119 -11.37 -6.73 8.44
CA SER A 119 -10.01 -7.26 8.57
C SER A 119 -9.79 -8.49 7.71
N LEU A 120 -10.75 -9.42 7.70
CA LEU A 120 -10.66 -10.61 6.86
C LEU A 120 -10.77 -10.27 5.37
N ALA A 121 -11.69 -9.35 5.00
CA ALA A 121 -11.81 -8.86 3.62
C ALA A 121 -10.52 -8.20 3.11
N ALA A 122 -9.80 -7.49 3.99
CA ALA A 122 -8.51 -6.87 3.67
C ALA A 122 -7.37 -7.90 3.56
N LEU A 123 -7.40 -8.95 4.39
CA LEU A 123 -6.33 -9.94 4.46
C LEU A 123 -6.38 -10.96 3.31
N LEU A 124 -7.60 -11.44 2.95
CA LEU A 124 -7.76 -12.49 1.95
C LEU A 124 -7.04 -12.22 0.62
N PRO A 125 -7.19 -11.03 -0.04
CA PRO A 125 -6.52 -10.77 -1.29
C PRO A 125 -4.99 -10.78 -1.19
N LEU A 126 -4.44 -10.38 -0.05
CA LEU A 126 -2.99 -10.40 0.22
C LEU A 126 -2.47 -11.82 0.36
N LEU A 127 -3.19 -12.67 1.10
CA LEU A 127 -2.83 -14.07 1.33
C LEU A 127 -2.79 -14.87 0.02
N PHE A 128 -3.73 -14.63 -0.88
CA PHE A 128 -3.81 -15.33 -2.17
C PHE A 128 -2.91 -14.72 -3.26
N GLY A 129 -1.97 -13.85 -2.89
CA GLY A 129 -0.92 -13.36 -3.78
C GLY A 129 -1.31 -12.15 -4.63
N GLY A 130 -2.37 -11.43 -4.26
CA GLY A 130 -2.84 -10.25 -4.97
C GLY A 130 -1.76 -9.19 -5.18
N SER A 131 -1.69 -8.62 -6.38
CA SER A 131 -0.82 -7.48 -6.69
C SER A 131 -1.42 -6.18 -6.15
N ILE A 132 -1.59 -6.14 -4.83
CA ILE A 132 -2.21 -5.05 -4.07
C ILE A 132 -1.48 -4.84 -2.75
N GLY A 133 -1.58 -3.65 -2.19
CA GLY A 133 -1.00 -3.33 -0.89
C GLY A 133 -2.00 -3.42 0.26
N PRO A 134 -1.52 -3.55 1.49
CA PRO A 134 -2.35 -3.66 2.70
C PRO A 134 -3.00 -2.34 3.11
N GLU A 135 -2.51 -1.20 2.59
CA GLU A 135 -2.79 0.13 3.12
C GLU A 135 -4.28 0.52 3.11
N ALA A 136 -5.03 0.17 2.07
CA ALA A 136 -6.44 0.55 1.97
C ALA A 136 -7.29 -0.23 3.00
N GLY A 137 -7.16 -1.56 3.01
CA GLY A 137 -7.90 -2.39 3.95
C GLY A 137 -7.55 -2.11 5.39
N LEU A 138 -6.25 -1.97 5.66
CA LEU A 138 -5.74 -1.70 6.99
C LEU A 138 -6.21 -0.36 7.54
N THR A 139 -6.26 0.69 6.69
CA THR A 139 -6.68 2.03 7.13
C THR A 139 -8.12 2.03 7.66
N GLY A 140 -9.05 1.37 6.98
CA GLY A 140 -10.44 1.26 7.44
C GLY A 140 -10.57 0.55 8.78
N VAL A 141 -9.84 -0.56 8.95
CA VAL A 141 -9.82 -1.31 10.22
C VAL A 141 -9.26 -0.48 11.35
N ILE A 142 -8.14 0.22 11.11
CA ILE A 142 -7.50 1.07 12.13
C ILE A 142 -8.38 2.27 12.49
N ALA A 143 -8.99 2.93 11.51
CA ALA A 143 -9.92 4.03 11.75
C ALA A 143 -11.09 3.58 12.65
N GLY A 144 -11.62 2.40 12.40
CA GLY A 144 -12.62 1.77 13.25
C GLY A 144 -12.13 1.48 14.66
N LEU A 145 -10.93 0.91 14.81
CA LEU A 145 -10.31 0.63 16.11
C LEU A 145 -10.04 1.93 16.90
N CYS A 146 -9.48 2.94 16.26
CA CYS A 146 -9.24 4.24 16.90
C CYS A 146 -10.55 4.90 17.32
N THR A 147 -11.62 4.76 16.54
CA THR A 147 -12.97 5.23 16.92
C THR A 147 -13.48 4.47 18.13
N TRP A 148 -13.34 3.15 18.15
CA TRP A 148 -13.74 2.31 19.30
C TRP A 148 -12.99 2.69 20.57
N VAL A 149 -11.67 2.91 20.49
CA VAL A 149 -10.85 3.39 21.63
C VAL A 149 -11.32 4.77 22.07
N GLY A 150 -11.53 5.71 21.12
CA GLY A 150 -12.01 7.07 21.39
C GLY A 150 -13.35 7.08 22.11
N ASP A 151 -14.30 6.24 21.71
CA ASP A 151 -15.61 6.11 22.37
C ASP A 151 -15.48 5.60 23.82
N ARG A 152 -14.55 4.69 24.08
CA ARG A 152 -14.27 4.20 25.46
C ARG A 152 -13.61 5.29 26.31
N MET A 153 -12.68 6.05 25.75
CA MET A 153 -11.99 7.14 26.44
C MET A 153 -12.84 8.38 26.65
N ARG A 154 -13.94 8.55 25.92
CA ARG A 154 -14.91 9.65 26.12
C ARG A 154 -15.40 9.71 27.56
N ARG A 155 -15.52 8.58 28.26
CA ARG A 155 -15.93 8.51 29.68
C ARG A 155 -14.95 9.25 30.59
N PHE A 156 -13.70 9.44 30.15
CA PHE A 156 -12.65 10.16 30.88
C PHE A 156 -12.48 11.61 30.42
N GLY A 157 -13.42 12.15 29.62
CA GLY A 157 -13.39 13.53 29.15
C GLY A 157 -12.42 13.80 27.99
N ALA A 158 -11.89 12.75 27.32
CA ALA A 158 -11.04 12.90 26.16
C ALA A 158 -11.85 13.26 24.90
N ASP A 159 -11.28 14.09 24.02
CA ASP A 159 -11.85 14.38 22.72
C ASP A 159 -11.67 13.18 21.79
N PHE A 160 -12.74 12.44 21.58
CA PHE A 160 -12.74 11.22 20.77
C PHE A 160 -12.42 11.48 19.30
N ARG A 161 -12.80 12.64 18.74
CA ARG A 161 -12.49 13.00 17.34
C ARG A 161 -10.99 13.17 17.15
N ALA A 162 -10.36 13.90 18.06
CA ALA A 162 -8.92 14.10 18.04
C ALA A 162 -8.15 12.77 18.16
N LEU A 163 -8.63 11.85 19.00
CA LEU A 163 -8.03 10.53 19.16
C LEU A 163 -8.16 9.67 17.90
N THR A 164 -9.35 9.65 17.28
CA THR A 164 -9.57 8.89 16.04
C THR A 164 -8.68 9.40 14.91
N VAL A 165 -8.69 10.71 14.66
CA VAL A 165 -7.88 11.31 13.57
C VAL A 165 -6.40 11.10 13.82
N ALA A 166 -5.90 11.40 15.03
CA ALA A 166 -4.48 11.26 15.35
C ALA A 166 -4.02 9.79 15.31
N GLY A 167 -4.82 8.87 15.86
CA GLY A 167 -4.50 7.44 15.84
C GLY A 167 -4.48 6.86 14.43
N THR A 168 -5.41 7.24 13.56
CA THR A 168 -5.43 6.80 12.17
C THR A 168 -4.21 7.31 11.39
N GLN A 169 -3.84 8.58 11.57
CA GLN A 169 -2.62 9.14 10.96
C GLN A 169 -1.34 8.50 11.50
N ALA A 170 -1.30 8.21 12.80
CA ALA A 170 -0.18 7.52 13.42
C ALA A 170 0.01 6.10 12.87
N ALA A 171 -1.10 5.40 12.65
CA ALA A 171 -1.07 4.07 12.04
C ALA A 171 -0.56 4.10 10.60
N LEU A 172 -0.95 5.11 9.80
CA LEU A 172 -0.39 5.30 8.46
C LEU A 172 1.10 5.60 8.51
N ALA A 173 1.55 6.40 9.48
CA ALA A 173 2.96 6.64 9.70
C ALA A 173 3.73 5.35 10.03
N ALA A 174 3.13 4.45 10.82
CA ALA A 174 3.71 3.15 11.15
C ALA A 174 3.68 2.20 9.95
N LEU A 175 2.56 2.14 9.23
CA LEU A 175 2.35 1.29 8.05
C LEU A 175 3.39 1.56 6.96
N PHE A 176 3.60 2.84 6.64
CA PHE A 176 4.62 3.23 5.66
C PHE A 176 6.01 3.36 6.28
N THR A 177 6.15 3.23 7.61
CA THR A 177 7.32 3.64 8.38
C THR A 177 7.75 5.09 8.08
N ALA A 178 6.78 5.97 7.71
CA ALA A 178 6.95 7.32 7.19
C ALA A 178 6.39 8.40 8.15
N PRO A 179 7.09 8.74 9.26
CA PRO A 179 6.59 9.71 10.23
C PRO A 179 6.29 11.09 9.62
N LEU A 180 7.11 11.54 8.67
CA LEU A 180 6.89 12.82 8.00
C LEU A 180 5.65 12.81 7.12
N TYR A 181 5.37 11.71 6.42
CA TYR A 181 4.14 11.56 5.65
C TYR A 181 2.91 11.64 6.56
N GLY A 182 2.87 10.85 7.63
CA GLY A 182 1.77 10.88 8.60
C GLY A 182 1.61 12.21 9.33
N PHE A 183 2.69 13.01 9.46
CA PHE A 183 2.66 14.32 10.08
C PHE A 183 2.21 15.43 9.12
N VAL A 184 2.72 15.45 7.89
CA VAL A 184 2.46 16.55 6.93
C VAL A 184 1.11 16.37 6.24
N ALA A 185 0.69 15.14 5.93
CA ALA A 185 -0.57 14.86 5.23
C ALA A 185 -1.80 15.53 5.88
N PRO A 186 -2.00 15.45 7.21
CA PRO A 186 -3.13 16.12 7.85
C PRO A 186 -2.96 17.65 7.95
N LEU A 187 -1.73 18.16 7.94
CA LEU A 187 -1.46 19.61 8.07
C LEU A 187 -1.53 20.35 6.74
N SER A 188 -1.26 19.68 5.64
CA SER A 188 -1.21 20.29 4.30
C SER A 188 -2.58 20.52 3.66
N GLY A 189 -3.64 19.95 4.19
CA GLY A 189 -5.01 20.08 3.62
C GLY A 189 -5.17 19.47 2.23
N THR A 190 -4.16 18.78 1.70
CA THR A 190 -4.05 18.32 0.31
C THR A 190 -4.68 16.97 0.03
N ALA A 191 -5.37 16.35 0.99
CA ALA A 191 -6.21 15.21 0.67
C ALA A 191 -7.48 15.73 0.00
N ASP A 192 -7.49 15.74 -1.32
CA ASP A 192 -8.61 16.02 -2.22
C ASP A 192 -9.61 17.08 -1.74
N GLY A 193 -9.49 18.33 -2.26
CA GLY A 193 -10.54 19.29 -2.52
C GLY A 193 -11.73 19.50 -1.57
N ALA A 194 -11.90 18.67 -0.58
CA ALA A 194 -12.88 18.83 0.46
C ALA A 194 -12.35 19.85 1.49
N ARG A 195 -12.67 21.11 1.29
CA ARG A 195 -12.70 22.10 2.36
C ARG A 195 -13.80 21.68 3.35
N GLY A 196 -13.55 20.62 4.11
CA GLY A 196 -14.37 20.22 5.23
C GLY A 196 -14.02 21.09 6.43
N GLU A 197 -14.97 21.84 6.89
CA GLU A 197 -14.88 22.83 7.98
C GLU A 197 -14.60 22.23 9.37
N GLU A 198 -14.36 20.94 9.54
CA GLU A 198 -14.20 20.36 10.88
C GLU A 198 -12.89 19.57 11.04
N ASP A 199 -11.79 20.23 10.82
CA ASP A 199 -10.50 19.83 11.37
C ASP A 199 -10.53 19.96 12.91
N ILE A 200 -9.74 19.13 13.64
CA ILE A 200 -9.64 19.19 15.11
C ILE A 200 -9.58 20.65 15.55
N ALA A 201 -10.50 21.08 16.40
CA ALA A 201 -10.62 22.48 16.86
C ALA A 201 -9.49 22.87 17.85
N LEU A 202 -8.23 22.57 17.48
CA LEU A 202 -7.03 22.90 18.25
C LEU A 202 -6.15 23.89 17.47
N PRO A 203 -5.42 24.78 18.16
CA PRO A 203 -4.38 25.59 17.56
C PRO A 203 -3.33 24.72 16.84
N LYS A 204 -2.76 25.19 15.71
CA LYS A 204 -1.81 24.42 14.89
C LYS A 204 -0.66 23.78 15.68
N ALA A 205 -0.09 24.49 16.65
CA ALA A 205 0.97 23.98 17.51
C ALA A 205 0.52 22.80 18.39
N GLN A 206 -0.70 22.85 18.92
CA GLN A 206 -1.25 21.77 19.74
C GLN A 206 -1.61 20.54 18.88
N LYS A 207 -2.13 20.75 17.67
CA LYS A 207 -2.32 19.66 16.69
C LYS A 207 -1.01 18.95 16.40
N ALA A 208 0.05 19.70 16.13
CA ALA A 208 1.38 19.13 15.85
C ALA A 208 1.86 18.23 17.00
N VAL A 209 1.72 18.67 18.27
CA VAL A 209 2.09 17.86 19.43
C VAL A 209 1.26 16.58 19.52
N VAL A 210 -0.05 16.67 19.27
CA VAL A 210 -0.95 15.50 19.29
C VAL A 210 -0.54 14.47 18.24
N TYR A 211 -0.30 14.92 16.99
CA TYR A 211 0.15 14.00 15.94
C TYR A 211 1.51 13.40 16.21
N LEU A 212 2.48 14.18 16.68
CA LEU A 212 3.81 13.67 17.04
C LEU A 212 3.74 12.63 18.16
N CYS A 213 2.92 12.87 19.17
CA CYS A 213 2.73 11.93 20.29
C CYS A 213 2.09 10.62 19.82
N ALA A 214 1.06 10.69 18.96
CA ALA A 214 0.42 9.51 18.39
C ALA A 214 1.38 8.71 17.50
N ILE A 215 2.12 9.40 16.62
CA ILE A 215 3.12 8.79 15.71
C ILE A 215 4.25 8.14 16.51
N ALA A 216 4.75 8.80 17.55
CA ALA A 216 5.77 8.23 18.43
C ALA A 216 5.28 6.94 19.11
N GLY A 217 4.04 6.94 19.60
CA GLY A 217 3.41 5.74 20.17
C GLY A 217 3.30 4.60 19.16
N ALA A 218 2.79 4.89 17.96
CA ALA A 218 2.59 3.88 16.93
C ALA A 218 3.90 3.28 16.42
N LEU A 219 4.89 4.11 16.12
CA LEU A 219 6.21 3.64 15.68
C LEU A 219 6.94 2.86 16.77
N SER A 220 6.88 3.34 18.03
CA SER A 220 7.50 2.62 19.15
C SER A 220 6.89 1.23 19.31
N ALA A 221 5.56 1.11 19.33
CA ALA A 221 4.89 -0.18 19.44
C ALA A 221 5.22 -1.11 18.26
N PHE A 222 5.16 -0.59 17.03
CA PHE A 222 5.47 -1.34 15.81
C PHE A 222 6.92 -1.86 15.83
N LEU A 223 7.90 -1.02 16.16
CA LEU A 223 9.32 -1.39 16.20
C LEU A 223 9.63 -2.36 17.34
N ILE A 224 9.08 -2.13 18.55
CA ILE A 224 9.31 -3.01 19.70
C ILE A 224 8.75 -4.41 19.42
N LEU A 225 7.53 -4.51 18.90
CA LEU A 225 6.93 -5.81 18.56
C LEU A 225 7.72 -6.51 17.46
N GLY A 226 8.18 -5.76 16.44
CA GLY A 226 9.04 -6.29 15.41
C GLY A 226 10.37 -6.85 15.92
N GLN A 227 10.98 -6.19 16.91
CA GLN A 227 12.22 -6.70 17.53
C GLN A 227 11.98 -7.93 18.41
N LEU A 228 10.82 -8.02 19.08
CA LEU A 228 10.53 -9.12 20.01
C LEU A 228 10.07 -10.40 19.29
N PHE A 229 9.31 -10.27 18.21
CA PHE A 229 8.63 -11.40 17.58
C PHE A 229 9.07 -11.69 16.14
N GLY A 230 10.05 -10.97 15.63
CA GLY A 230 10.59 -11.14 14.28
C GLY A 230 10.21 -10.03 13.30
N GLU A 231 10.69 -10.18 12.08
CA GLU A 231 10.86 -9.13 11.09
C GLU A 231 9.64 -8.23 10.87
N ASN A 232 9.95 -6.95 10.70
CA ASN A 232 9.02 -5.96 10.20
C ASN A 232 9.04 -6.00 8.67
N SER A 233 7.97 -6.48 8.07
CA SER A 233 7.71 -6.33 6.64
C SER A 233 7.42 -4.85 6.35
N GLY A 234 8.44 -4.06 6.22
CA GLY A 234 8.36 -2.67 5.81
C GLY A 234 8.97 -2.47 4.44
N LEU A 235 8.80 -1.30 3.85
CA LEU A 235 9.51 -0.94 2.63
C LEU A 235 11.04 -0.95 2.87
N PRO A 236 11.84 -1.44 1.91
CA PRO A 236 13.29 -1.48 2.05
C PRO A 236 13.87 -0.07 2.16
N ARG A 237 14.95 0.04 2.90
CA ARG A 237 15.79 1.25 2.92
C ARG A 237 16.90 1.08 1.92
N PHE A 238 16.89 1.93 0.90
CA PHE A 238 17.91 1.93 -0.13
C PHE A 238 19.17 2.66 0.33
N ASP A 239 20.29 2.34 -0.31
CA ASP A 239 21.59 2.98 -0.06
C ASP A 239 21.57 4.47 -0.41
N ALA A 240 22.68 5.14 -0.09
CA ALA A 240 22.85 6.56 -0.38
C ALA A 240 22.70 6.82 -1.89
N VAL A 241 21.85 7.78 -2.23
CA VAL A 241 21.68 8.24 -3.61
C VAL A 241 22.92 9.03 -4.02
N GLU A 242 23.75 8.43 -4.86
CA GLU A 242 24.90 9.11 -5.46
C GLU A 242 24.41 10.01 -6.60
N VAL A 243 24.85 11.27 -6.59
CA VAL A 243 24.44 12.26 -7.58
C VAL A 243 25.68 12.80 -8.26
N GLY A 244 26.03 12.20 -9.40
CA GLY A 244 27.08 12.65 -10.29
C GLY A 244 26.52 13.42 -11.49
N SER A 245 27.40 13.95 -12.33
CA SER A 245 26.99 14.62 -13.58
C SER A 245 26.31 13.66 -14.56
N TYR A 246 26.76 12.41 -14.58
CA TYR A 246 26.16 11.36 -15.41
C TYR A 246 24.76 11.01 -14.96
N GLU A 247 24.56 10.82 -13.64
CA GLU A 247 23.25 10.56 -13.05
C GLU A 247 22.28 11.70 -13.32
N LEU A 248 22.72 12.95 -13.22
CA LEU A 248 21.88 14.12 -13.49
C LEU A 248 21.42 14.17 -14.97
N MET A 249 22.27 13.77 -15.92
CA MET A 249 21.86 13.66 -17.33
C MET A 249 20.79 12.60 -17.54
N LEU A 250 20.80 11.54 -16.75
CA LEU A 250 19.81 10.45 -16.82
C LEU A 250 18.53 10.75 -16.05
N LEU A 251 18.49 11.80 -15.22
CA LEU A 251 17.31 12.10 -14.42
C LEU A 251 16.05 12.28 -15.24
N LEU A 252 16.13 13.04 -16.34
CA LEU A 252 14.98 13.28 -17.21
C LEU A 252 14.49 12.02 -17.90
N PRO A 253 15.31 11.21 -18.60
CA PRO A 253 14.83 9.97 -19.23
C PRO A 253 14.30 8.95 -18.21
N LEU A 254 14.90 8.82 -17.02
CA LEU A 254 14.42 7.96 -15.95
C LEU A 254 13.06 8.43 -15.40
N ALA A 255 12.92 9.74 -15.18
CA ALA A 255 11.65 10.31 -14.74
C ALA A 255 10.54 10.13 -15.80
N LEU A 256 10.86 10.29 -17.09
CA LEU A 256 9.91 10.03 -18.17
C LEU A 256 9.52 8.55 -18.23
N ALA A 257 10.44 7.62 -18.03
CA ALA A 257 10.13 6.20 -17.97
C ALA A 257 9.18 5.86 -16.80
N GLY A 258 9.44 6.41 -15.60
CA GLY A 258 8.56 6.27 -14.45
C GLY A 258 7.16 6.86 -14.74
N MET A 259 7.10 8.04 -15.34
CA MET A 259 5.84 8.69 -15.75
C MET A 259 5.05 7.85 -16.75
N ILE A 260 5.70 7.29 -17.78
CA ILE A 260 5.05 6.41 -18.77
C ILE A 260 4.47 5.17 -18.07
N CYS A 261 5.21 4.59 -17.13
CA CYS A 261 4.71 3.49 -16.31
C CYS A 261 3.45 3.91 -15.51
N GLY A 262 3.40 5.14 -14.97
CA GLY A 262 2.21 5.71 -14.35
C GLY A 262 1.02 5.88 -15.32
N TRP A 263 1.28 6.21 -16.58
CA TRP A 263 0.23 6.23 -17.61
C TRP A 263 -0.32 4.83 -17.89
N VAL A 264 0.53 3.80 -17.88
CA VAL A 264 0.08 2.40 -17.98
C VAL A 264 -0.85 2.04 -16.83
N PHE A 265 -0.53 2.47 -15.59
CA PHE A 265 -1.44 2.32 -14.44
C PHE A 265 -2.82 2.93 -14.72
N HIS A 266 -2.87 4.18 -15.16
CA HIS A 266 -4.13 4.87 -15.43
C HIS A 266 -4.90 4.27 -16.62
N ALA A 267 -4.19 3.83 -17.67
CA ALA A 267 -4.80 3.15 -18.82
C ALA A 267 -5.43 1.82 -18.40
N ALA A 268 -4.69 1.00 -17.64
CA ALA A 268 -5.19 -0.26 -17.09
C ALA A 268 -6.36 -0.04 -16.13
N ASN A 269 -6.28 0.98 -15.28
CA ASN A 269 -7.38 1.36 -14.37
C ASN A 269 -8.66 1.65 -15.15
N LYS A 270 -8.60 2.52 -16.16
CA LYS A 270 -9.76 2.85 -17.00
C LYS A 270 -10.31 1.63 -17.73
N GLY A 271 -9.42 0.82 -18.37
CA GLY A 271 -9.83 -0.36 -19.10
C GLY A 271 -10.51 -1.40 -18.20
N THR A 272 -9.95 -1.65 -17.02
CA THR A 272 -10.50 -2.64 -16.09
C THR A 272 -11.75 -2.14 -15.37
N MET A 273 -11.89 -0.83 -15.14
CA MET A 273 -13.17 -0.23 -14.71
C MET A 273 -14.26 -0.48 -15.74
N CYS A 274 -14.01 -0.18 -17.02
CA CYS A 274 -14.98 -0.45 -18.09
C CYS A 274 -15.35 -1.95 -18.15
N LEU A 275 -14.36 -2.85 -18.03
CA LEU A 275 -14.59 -4.29 -17.99
C LEU A 275 -15.45 -4.68 -16.76
N SER A 276 -15.12 -4.14 -15.60
CA SER A 276 -15.88 -4.39 -14.37
C SER A 276 -17.33 -3.94 -14.50
N HIS A 277 -17.58 -2.76 -15.09
CA HIS A 277 -18.94 -2.28 -15.38
C HIS A 277 -19.66 -3.18 -16.36
N ALA A 278 -19.01 -3.60 -17.45
CA ALA A 278 -19.60 -4.51 -18.44
C ALA A 278 -19.97 -5.89 -17.86
N MET A 279 -19.24 -6.37 -16.84
CA MET A 279 -19.57 -7.62 -16.14
C MET A 279 -20.74 -7.47 -15.17
N GLY A 280 -21.21 -6.25 -14.88
CA GLY A 280 -22.33 -5.98 -13.97
C GLY A 280 -22.11 -6.46 -12.55
N ASN A 281 -23.17 -6.84 -11.85
CA ASN A 281 -23.11 -7.31 -10.46
C ASN A 281 -22.76 -8.80 -10.35
N ARG A 282 -21.53 -9.17 -10.72
CA ARG A 282 -21.02 -10.56 -10.65
C ARG A 282 -19.70 -10.61 -9.87
N PRO A 283 -19.70 -10.40 -8.54
CA PRO A 283 -18.47 -10.26 -7.75
C PRO A 283 -17.59 -11.51 -7.82
N VAL A 284 -18.17 -12.71 -7.82
CA VAL A 284 -17.42 -13.97 -7.91
C VAL A 284 -16.70 -14.10 -9.26
N ALA A 285 -17.40 -13.84 -10.36
CA ALA A 285 -16.79 -13.95 -11.69
C ALA A 285 -15.68 -12.92 -11.90
N LYS A 286 -15.85 -11.70 -11.40
CA LYS A 286 -14.80 -10.65 -11.42
C LYS A 286 -13.58 -11.09 -10.65
N ALA A 287 -13.74 -11.53 -9.40
CA ALA A 287 -12.63 -11.93 -8.55
C ALA A 287 -11.89 -13.16 -9.09
N VAL A 288 -12.59 -14.14 -9.66
CA VAL A 288 -11.97 -15.30 -10.33
C VAL A 288 -11.20 -14.86 -11.57
N LEU A 289 -11.76 -13.97 -12.39
CA LEU A 289 -11.05 -13.43 -13.57
C LEU A 289 -9.75 -12.73 -13.16
N ALA A 290 -9.77 -11.90 -12.12
CA ALA A 290 -8.55 -11.28 -11.59
C ALA A 290 -7.54 -12.33 -11.12
N GLY A 291 -7.99 -13.39 -10.44
CA GLY A 291 -7.14 -14.51 -10.01
C GLY A 291 -6.47 -15.22 -11.19
N VAL A 292 -7.19 -15.46 -12.29
CA VAL A 292 -6.62 -16.05 -13.51
C VAL A 292 -5.56 -15.14 -14.13
N VAL A 293 -5.85 -13.84 -14.29
CA VAL A 293 -4.90 -12.87 -14.86
C VAL A 293 -3.66 -12.77 -13.97
N LEU A 294 -3.85 -12.67 -12.63
CA LEU A 294 -2.77 -12.64 -11.66
C LEU A 294 -1.88 -13.87 -11.76
N ALA A 295 -2.46 -15.06 -11.86
CA ALA A 295 -1.72 -16.31 -11.96
C ALA A 295 -0.89 -16.38 -13.25
N ILE A 296 -1.47 -16.03 -14.41
CA ILE A 296 -0.77 -16.02 -15.69
C ILE A 296 0.43 -15.05 -15.63
N CYS A 297 0.21 -13.82 -15.13
CA CYS A 297 1.29 -12.85 -14.97
C CYS A 297 2.35 -13.34 -13.97
N GLY A 298 1.94 -13.93 -12.84
CA GLY A 298 2.83 -14.44 -11.81
C GLY A 298 3.66 -15.64 -12.24
N MET A 299 3.14 -16.51 -13.08
CA MET A 299 3.89 -17.63 -13.65
C MET A 299 4.96 -17.16 -14.65
N ALA A 300 4.64 -16.12 -15.44
CA ALA A 300 5.59 -15.55 -16.39
C ALA A 300 6.61 -14.62 -15.70
N LEU A 301 6.17 -13.84 -14.72
CA LEU A 301 6.95 -12.82 -14.01
C LEU A 301 6.65 -12.89 -12.51
N PRO A 302 7.34 -13.76 -11.73
CA PRO A 302 7.00 -14.03 -10.33
C PRO A 302 6.97 -12.79 -9.41
N TYR A 303 7.77 -11.78 -9.70
CA TYR A 303 7.79 -10.53 -8.94
C TYR A 303 6.55 -9.64 -9.13
N THR A 304 5.64 -9.98 -10.06
CA THR A 304 4.40 -9.23 -10.24
C THR A 304 3.33 -9.54 -9.20
N MET A 305 3.44 -10.68 -8.51
CA MET A 305 2.53 -11.09 -7.43
C MET A 305 2.83 -10.34 -6.12
N PHE A 306 1.90 -10.43 -5.16
CA PHE A 306 1.98 -9.85 -3.82
C PHE A 306 2.10 -8.32 -3.80
N ALA A 307 2.16 -7.73 -2.61
CA ALA A 307 2.27 -6.28 -2.42
C ALA A 307 3.59 -5.71 -2.96
N GLY A 308 4.70 -6.43 -2.83
CA GLY A 308 5.99 -6.02 -3.38
C GLY A 308 7.07 -5.70 -2.34
N GLU A 309 6.76 -5.67 -1.05
CA GLU A 309 7.70 -5.35 0.03
C GLU A 309 8.86 -6.36 0.08
N SER A 310 8.53 -7.62 0.32
CA SER A 310 9.52 -8.71 0.37
C SER A 310 10.26 -8.88 -0.96
N GLN A 311 9.56 -8.64 -2.08
CA GLN A 311 10.16 -8.68 -3.41
C GLN A 311 11.15 -7.54 -3.62
N ALA A 312 10.88 -6.34 -3.09
CA ALA A 312 11.80 -5.21 -3.16
C ALA A 312 13.10 -5.47 -2.39
N HIS A 313 13.01 -6.11 -1.21
CA HIS A 313 14.18 -6.57 -0.46
C HIS A 313 15.01 -7.57 -1.28
N ARG A 314 14.36 -8.57 -1.88
CA ARG A 314 15.05 -9.56 -2.73
C ARG A 314 15.69 -8.93 -3.96
N LEU A 315 15.04 -7.94 -4.59
CA LEU A 315 15.64 -7.23 -5.71
C LEU A 315 16.83 -6.38 -5.29
N MET A 316 16.79 -5.76 -4.11
CA MET A 316 17.90 -4.97 -3.61
C MET A 316 19.19 -5.81 -3.48
N GLU A 317 19.06 -7.08 -3.09
CA GLU A 317 20.19 -8.00 -2.92
C GLU A 317 20.61 -8.70 -4.23
N GLY A 318 19.66 -8.95 -5.13
CA GLY A 318 19.87 -9.86 -6.27
C GLY A 318 19.47 -9.33 -7.64
N TYR A 319 19.23 -8.04 -7.82
CA TYR A 319 18.80 -7.47 -9.11
C TYR A 319 19.76 -7.75 -10.27
N SER A 320 21.08 -7.81 -9.97
CA SER A 320 22.13 -8.03 -10.97
C SER A 320 22.10 -9.42 -11.59
N ALA A 321 21.45 -10.39 -10.95
CA ALA A 321 21.27 -11.74 -11.48
C ALA A 321 20.12 -11.83 -12.52
N LEU A 322 19.32 -10.79 -12.67
CA LEU A 322 18.18 -10.76 -13.57
C LEU A 322 18.47 -9.91 -14.83
N PRO A 323 17.97 -10.31 -16.00
CA PRO A 323 18.06 -9.47 -17.20
C PRO A 323 17.32 -8.13 -17.01
N ALA A 324 17.91 -7.04 -17.47
CA ALA A 324 17.31 -5.71 -17.41
C ALA A 324 15.90 -5.66 -18.02
N ALA A 325 15.71 -6.34 -19.14
CA ALA A 325 14.40 -6.43 -19.81
C ALA A 325 13.33 -7.08 -18.92
N VAL A 326 13.68 -8.10 -18.13
CA VAL A 326 12.75 -8.75 -17.19
C VAL A 326 12.34 -7.78 -16.09
N LEU A 327 13.29 -7.03 -15.53
CA LEU A 327 13.00 -6.04 -14.49
C LEU A 327 12.10 -4.91 -14.99
N ILE A 328 12.40 -4.36 -16.18
CA ILE A 328 11.60 -3.31 -16.79
C ILE A 328 10.19 -3.82 -17.10
N THR A 329 10.07 -4.99 -17.72
CA THR A 329 8.77 -5.59 -18.05
C THR A 329 7.96 -5.88 -16.79
N THR A 330 8.61 -6.39 -15.72
CA THR A 330 7.98 -6.63 -14.41
C THR A 330 7.37 -5.35 -13.84
N GLY A 331 8.10 -4.22 -13.90
CA GLY A 331 7.59 -2.92 -13.45
C GLY A 331 6.31 -2.51 -14.18
N PHE A 332 6.32 -2.57 -15.52
CA PHE A 332 5.15 -2.22 -16.33
C PHE A 332 3.96 -3.18 -16.13
N VAL A 333 4.21 -4.49 -16.11
CA VAL A 333 3.16 -5.50 -15.93
C VAL A 333 2.52 -5.38 -14.55
N LYS A 334 3.32 -5.22 -13.47
CA LYS A 334 2.79 -5.04 -12.12
C LYS A 334 1.97 -3.76 -12.00
N CYS A 335 2.41 -2.69 -12.65
CA CYS A 335 1.70 -1.41 -12.69
C CYS A 335 0.32 -1.52 -13.37
N ALA A 336 0.17 -2.39 -14.39
CA ALA A 336 -1.10 -2.70 -15.02
C ALA A 336 -1.94 -3.71 -14.23
N LEU A 337 -1.30 -4.68 -13.57
CA LEU A 337 -1.94 -5.75 -12.83
C LEU A 337 -2.63 -5.24 -11.55
N THR A 338 -2.02 -4.27 -10.87
CA THR A 338 -2.57 -3.68 -9.64
C THR A 338 -4.00 -3.13 -9.83
N PRO A 339 -4.28 -2.19 -10.75
CA PRO A 339 -5.65 -1.72 -10.95
C PRO A 339 -6.57 -2.82 -11.51
N THR A 340 -6.03 -3.83 -12.21
CA THR A 340 -6.80 -4.99 -12.64
C THR A 340 -7.33 -5.78 -11.44
N CYS A 341 -6.48 -6.09 -10.48
CA CYS A 341 -6.89 -6.72 -9.23
C CYS A 341 -7.94 -5.88 -8.48
N LEU A 342 -7.67 -4.59 -8.29
CA LEU A 342 -8.53 -3.68 -7.54
C LEU A 342 -9.95 -3.59 -8.13
N ASN A 343 -10.05 -3.35 -9.44
CA ASN A 343 -11.34 -3.15 -10.11
C ASN A 343 -12.14 -4.44 -10.29
N LEU A 344 -11.49 -5.59 -10.22
CA LEU A 344 -12.12 -6.90 -10.32
C LEU A 344 -12.35 -7.56 -8.95
N GLY A 345 -12.34 -6.79 -7.87
CA GLY A 345 -12.81 -7.24 -6.55
C GLY A 345 -11.74 -7.72 -5.58
N TRP A 346 -10.46 -7.71 -5.96
CA TRP A 346 -9.35 -7.92 -5.02
C TRP A 346 -9.04 -6.57 -4.35
N ARG A 347 -9.80 -6.22 -3.33
CA ARG A 347 -9.73 -4.92 -2.68
C ARG A 347 -8.45 -4.77 -1.85
N GLY A 348 -7.77 -3.65 -2.01
CA GLY A 348 -6.53 -3.32 -1.31
C GLY A 348 -6.00 -1.96 -1.72
N GLY A 349 -4.74 -1.68 -1.42
CA GLY A 349 -4.07 -0.46 -1.81
C GLY A 349 -3.24 -0.61 -3.08
N HIS A 350 -2.79 0.51 -3.60
CA HIS A 350 -1.95 0.55 -4.80
C HIS A 350 -0.54 1.10 -4.54
N PHE A 351 -0.26 1.68 -3.37
CA PHE A 351 1.01 2.34 -3.12
C PHE A 351 2.19 1.38 -3.13
N PHE A 352 2.11 0.29 -2.36
CA PHE A 352 3.19 -0.69 -2.29
C PHE A 352 3.51 -1.33 -3.64
N PRO A 353 2.52 -1.83 -4.43
CA PRO A 353 2.80 -2.35 -5.76
C PRO A 353 3.37 -1.32 -6.73
N VAL A 354 2.92 -0.06 -6.66
CA VAL A 354 3.43 1.03 -7.49
C VAL A 354 4.87 1.38 -7.11
N ILE A 355 5.19 1.45 -5.81
CA ILE A 355 6.57 1.64 -5.34
C ILE A 355 7.46 0.51 -5.87
N PHE A 356 7.04 -0.74 -5.69
CA PHE A 356 7.79 -1.88 -6.23
C PHE A 356 7.98 -1.82 -7.75
N SER A 357 6.96 -1.39 -8.50
CA SER A 357 7.07 -1.22 -9.95
C SER A 357 8.16 -0.21 -10.32
N GLY A 358 8.24 0.89 -9.58
CA GLY A 358 9.30 1.89 -9.74
C GLY A 358 10.68 1.36 -9.37
N VAL A 359 10.77 0.56 -8.30
CA VAL A 359 12.01 -0.11 -7.87
C VAL A 359 12.51 -1.06 -8.96
N SER A 360 11.64 -1.93 -9.45
CA SER A 360 11.98 -2.89 -10.52
C SER A 360 12.42 -2.16 -11.81
N LEU A 361 11.70 -1.11 -12.18
CA LEU A 361 12.03 -0.28 -13.34
C LEU A 361 13.41 0.39 -13.16
N GLY A 362 13.67 0.97 -11.99
CA GLY A 362 14.93 1.63 -11.67
C GLY A 362 16.14 0.70 -11.72
N TYR A 363 16.02 -0.50 -11.15
CA TYR A 363 17.09 -1.51 -11.26
C TYR A 363 17.31 -1.97 -12.71
N GLY A 364 16.23 -2.14 -13.49
CA GLY A 364 16.34 -2.46 -14.89
C GLY A 364 17.11 -1.40 -15.67
N PHE A 365 16.85 -0.12 -15.44
CA PHE A 365 17.59 0.97 -16.08
C PHE A 365 19.02 1.10 -15.53
N ALA A 366 19.26 0.83 -14.26
CA ALA A 366 20.61 0.81 -13.71
C ALA A 366 21.50 -0.22 -14.44
N LEU A 367 20.97 -1.42 -14.71
CA LEU A 367 21.69 -2.44 -15.50
C LEU A 367 21.93 -2.02 -16.95
N LEU A 368 21.02 -1.27 -17.57
CA LEU A 368 21.17 -0.82 -18.96
C LEU A 368 22.17 0.34 -19.09
N THR A 369 22.18 1.25 -18.14
CA THR A 369 22.94 2.49 -18.23
C THR A 369 24.27 2.44 -17.48
N GLY A 370 24.42 1.51 -16.51
CA GLY A 370 25.56 1.47 -15.61
C GLY A 370 25.59 2.58 -14.56
N ALA A 371 24.50 3.37 -14.43
CA ALA A 371 24.37 4.41 -13.43
C ALA A 371 24.11 3.83 -12.03
N ALA A 372 24.33 4.67 -11.00
CA ALA A 372 24.13 4.29 -9.60
C ALA A 372 22.71 3.72 -9.38
N PRO A 373 22.57 2.47 -8.89
CA PRO A 373 21.26 1.80 -8.78
C PRO A 373 20.28 2.56 -7.89
N ALA A 374 20.74 3.07 -6.74
CA ALA A 374 19.90 3.84 -5.82
C ALA A 374 19.35 5.12 -6.47
N PHE A 375 20.13 5.77 -7.35
CA PHE A 375 19.69 6.95 -8.12
C PHE A 375 18.58 6.57 -9.12
N CYS A 376 18.80 5.52 -9.91
CA CYS A 376 17.81 5.06 -10.90
C CYS A 376 16.50 4.64 -10.23
N VAL A 377 16.59 3.92 -9.11
CA VAL A 377 15.42 3.51 -8.32
C VAL A 377 14.69 4.73 -7.74
N ALA A 378 15.41 5.68 -7.15
CA ALA A 378 14.82 6.90 -6.61
C ALA A 378 14.11 7.74 -7.68
N ALA A 379 14.75 7.95 -8.83
CA ALA A 379 14.19 8.74 -9.93
C ALA A 379 12.95 8.08 -10.54
N CYS A 380 13.02 6.79 -10.90
CA CYS A 380 11.90 6.05 -11.50
C CYS A 380 10.72 5.93 -10.54
N THR A 381 10.96 5.57 -9.26
CA THR A 381 9.90 5.39 -8.28
C THR A 381 9.20 6.69 -7.96
N SER A 382 9.95 7.78 -7.78
CA SER A 382 9.37 9.08 -7.46
C SER A 382 8.55 9.65 -8.61
N ALA A 383 9.03 9.51 -9.85
CA ALA A 383 8.29 9.95 -11.04
C ALA A 383 7.01 9.13 -11.24
N LEU A 384 7.08 7.80 -11.04
CA LEU A 384 5.92 6.93 -11.12
C LEU A 384 4.88 7.28 -10.05
N MET A 385 5.32 7.44 -8.79
CA MET A 385 4.43 7.84 -7.69
C MET A 385 3.85 9.24 -7.94
N GLY A 386 4.63 10.19 -8.43
CA GLY A 386 4.15 11.51 -8.84
C GLY A 386 3.08 11.44 -9.93
N ALA A 387 3.25 10.57 -10.92
CA ALA A 387 2.28 10.37 -12.00
C ALA A 387 0.97 9.73 -11.50
N VAL A 388 1.04 8.77 -10.57
CA VAL A 388 -0.13 8.08 -10.01
C VAL A 388 -0.87 8.95 -9.00
N MET A 389 -0.15 9.53 -8.02
CA MET A 389 -0.77 10.31 -6.94
C MET A 389 -1.17 11.73 -7.36
N ARG A 390 -0.52 12.30 -8.38
CA ARG A 390 -0.68 13.71 -8.79
C ARG A 390 -0.34 14.73 -7.69
N GLN A 391 0.35 14.31 -6.66
CA GLN A 391 0.77 15.09 -5.51
C GLN A 391 2.27 14.91 -5.27
N PRO A 392 3.15 15.67 -5.97
CA PRO A 392 4.58 15.43 -5.98
C PRO A 392 5.23 15.55 -4.60
N ILE A 393 4.79 16.49 -3.78
CA ILE A 393 5.30 16.67 -2.42
C ILE A 393 4.97 15.44 -1.56
N MET A 394 3.73 14.95 -1.64
CA MET A 394 3.31 13.79 -0.87
C MET A 394 4.00 12.51 -1.35
N ALA A 395 4.22 12.36 -2.66
CA ALA A 395 5.00 11.26 -3.21
C ALA A 395 6.44 11.26 -2.69
N ALA A 396 7.10 12.42 -2.69
CA ALA A 396 8.46 12.56 -2.16
C ALA A 396 8.51 12.27 -0.64
N LEU A 397 7.57 12.79 0.15
CA LEU A 397 7.49 12.55 1.60
C LEU A 397 7.25 11.08 1.94
N LEU A 398 6.42 10.39 1.17
CA LEU A 398 6.19 8.96 1.34
C LEU A 398 7.46 8.15 1.10
N LEU A 399 8.27 8.54 0.11
CA LEU A 399 9.48 7.83 -0.28
C LEU A 399 10.72 8.23 0.54
N MET A 400 10.68 9.32 1.32
CA MET A 400 11.83 9.79 2.12
C MET A 400 12.35 8.78 3.13
N LEU A 401 11.58 7.76 3.48
CA LEU A 401 12.05 6.70 4.37
C LEU A 401 12.71 5.54 3.66
N CYS A 402 12.34 5.33 2.41
CA CYS A 402 13.03 4.34 1.57
C CYS A 402 14.40 4.86 1.12
N PHE A 403 14.55 6.18 0.99
CA PHE A 403 15.77 6.80 0.46
C PHE A 403 16.36 7.82 1.45
N PRO A 404 17.70 7.89 1.55
CA PRO A 404 18.38 8.90 2.37
C PRO A 404 18.06 10.32 1.94
N LEU A 405 18.17 11.26 2.88
CA LEU A 405 17.91 12.71 2.67
C LEU A 405 18.66 13.31 1.48
N LYS A 406 19.85 12.80 1.14
CA LYS A 406 20.62 13.25 -0.02
C LYS A 406 19.88 13.09 -1.36
N GLY A 407 18.96 12.13 -1.46
CA GLY A 407 18.13 11.87 -2.65
C GLY A 407 16.86 12.74 -2.76
N VAL A 408 16.51 13.52 -1.74
CA VAL A 408 15.21 14.23 -1.67
C VAL A 408 15.00 15.19 -2.84
N VAL A 409 16.03 15.91 -3.27
CA VAL A 409 15.94 16.85 -4.40
C VAL A 409 15.65 16.08 -5.69
N VAL A 410 16.38 14.98 -5.94
CA VAL A 410 16.18 14.10 -7.10
C VAL A 410 14.76 13.55 -7.10
N MET A 411 14.29 13.04 -5.97
CA MET A 411 12.94 12.51 -5.80
C MET A 411 11.87 13.57 -6.05
N LEU A 412 12.05 14.78 -5.49
CA LEU A 412 11.08 15.86 -5.68
C LEU A 412 11.00 16.30 -7.14
N VAL A 413 12.14 16.49 -7.80
CA VAL A 413 12.18 16.85 -9.23
C VAL A 413 11.54 15.76 -10.08
N ALA A 414 11.90 14.49 -9.86
CA ALA A 414 11.30 13.38 -10.58
C ALA A 414 9.79 13.26 -10.34
N ALA A 415 9.33 13.44 -9.10
CA ALA A 415 7.90 13.43 -8.76
C ALA A 415 7.14 14.59 -9.41
N VAL A 416 7.76 15.79 -9.48
CA VAL A 416 7.19 16.95 -10.19
C VAL A 416 7.07 16.66 -11.68
N ILE A 417 8.11 16.09 -12.32
CA ILE A 417 8.04 15.70 -13.75
C ILE A 417 6.90 14.70 -13.97
N GLY A 418 6.79 13.67 -13.11
CA GLY A 418 5.72 12.68 -13.19
C GLY A 418 4.32 13.28 -13.04
N ALA A 419 4.16 14.26 -12.14
CA ALA A 419 2.88 14.90 -11.86
C ALA A 419 2.51 16.02 -12.85
N ALA A 420 3.51 16.75 -13.38
CA ALA A 420 3.29 17.96 -14.20
C ALA A 420 2.69 17.64 -15.58
N ILE A 421 3.10 16.53 -16.19
CA ILE A 421 2.62 16.19 -17.52
C ILE A 421 1.19 15.62 -17.42
N PRO A 422 0.20 16.27 -18.06
CA PRO A 422 -1.19 15.86 -17.96
C PRO A 422 -1.41 14.48 -18.58
N LEU A 423 -2.28 13.69 -17.95
CA LEU A 423 -2.74 12.43 -18.55
C LEU A 423 -3.30 12.67 -19.94
N PRO A 424 -2.94 11.86 -20.93
CA PRO A 424 -3.60 11.86 -22.22
C PRO A 424 -5.13 11.84 -22.04
N ARG A 425 -5.84 12.60 -22.87
CA ARG A 425 -7.31 12.71 -22.75
C ARG A 425 -8.03 11.37 -22.74
N VAL A 426 -7.45 10.39 -23.43
CA VAL A 426 -7.97 9.01 -23.50
C VAL A 426 -7.97 8.32 -22.13
N PHE A 427 -7.05 8.66 -21.22
CA PHE A 427 -6.89 7.99 -19.92
C PHE A 427 -7.51 8.78 -18.76
N ARG A 428 -8.10 9.96 -19.02
CA ARG A 428 -8.79 10.71 -17.98
C ARG A 428 -10.08 9.99 -17.56
N PRO A 429 -10.38 9.89 -16.27
CA PRO A 429 -11.67 9.39 -15.80
C PRO A 429 -12.79 10.28 -16.34
N ASN A 430 -13.89 9.67 -16.77
CA ASN A 430 -15.07 10.42 -17.19
C ASN A 430 -15.75 11.00 -15.95
N THR A 431 -15.65 12.30 -15.78
CA THR A 431 -16.19 13.05 -14.63
C THR A 431 -17.70 12.90 -14.40
N GLN A 432 -18.43 12.22 -15.28
CA GLN A 432 -19.88 12.02 -15.15
C GLN A 432 -20.30 10.59 -14.72
N THR A 433 -19.43 9.58 -14.84
CA THR A 433 -19.77 8.19 -14.52
C THR A 433 -19.23 7.70 -13.16
N ASP A 434 -18.33 8.46 -12.52
CA ASP A 434 -17.69 8.07 -11.26
C ASP A 434 -18.45 8.57 -10.01
N ARG A 435 -19.66 9.14 -10.19
CA ARG A 435 -20.51 9.64 -9.09
C ARG A 435 -21.80 8.83 -8.89
N ALA A 436 -21.90 7.64 -9.47
CA ALA A 436 -23.07 6.78 -9.30
C ALA A 436 -22.71 5.50 -8.50
#